data_e502eb7b8aeefefffe66884d4d21522f
#
_entry.id   e502eb7b8aeefefffe66884d4d21522f
#
_cell.length_a   1.000
_cell.length_b   1.000
_cell.length_c   1.000
_cell.angle_alpha   90.00
_cell.angle_beta   90.00
_cell.angle_gamma   90.00
#
_symmetry.space_group_name_H-M   'P 1'
#
loop_
_entity.id
_entity.type
_entity.pdbx_description
1 polymer ?
#
loop_
_entity_poly.entity_id
_entity_poly.type
_entity_poly.pdbx_seq_one_letter_code
_entity_poly.pdbx_strand_id
1 'polypeptide(L)'
;MQIFISTVIVAGMATASFAGDLTGTVTYDGKAPKKKTLRMDSDPVCSAAHQDAVYTESFIVDENGNLANVIVYLKSASSDSAPSEAAVIDQKGCMYTPHVFGM
;
A
#
# COMPACT_ATOMS: atom_id res chain seq x y z
N MET A 1 33.91 58.45 -27.16
CA MET A 1 34.22 57.05 -26.84
C MET A 1 33.09 56.50 -25.96
N GLN A 2 32.16 55.78 -26.57
CA GLN A 2 30.92 55.31 -25.93
C GLN A 2 31.13 53.84 -25.53
N ILE A 3 31.12 53.55 -24.25
CA ILE A 3 31.32 52.22 -23.71
C ILE A 3 29.91 51.58 -23.58
N PHE A 4 29.62 50.58 -24.44
CA PHE A 4 28.41 49.75 -24.33
C PHE A 4 28.67 48.65 -23.28
N ILE A 5 27.98 48.74 -22.14
CA ILE A 5 27.99 47.69 -21.13
C ILE A 5 26.86 46.72 -21.52
N SER A 6 27.25 45.58 -22.10
CA SER A 6 26.32 44.47 -22.35
C SER A 6 26.03 43.71 -21.05
N THR A 7 24.83 43.89 -20.55
CA THR A 7 24.36 43.11 -19.40
C THR A 7 23.92 41.72 -19.87
N VAL A 8 24.67 40.69 -19.59
CA VAL A 8 24.28 39.29 -19.82
C VAL A 8 23.34 38.84 -18.69
N ILE A 9 22.06 38.70 -19.04
CA ILE A 9 21.07 38.12 -18.13
C ILE A 9 21.19 36.59 -18.24
N VAL A 10 21.77 35.94 -17.23
CA VAL A 10 21.75 34.50 -17.10
C VAL A 10 20.39 34.10 -16.51
N ALA A 11 19.49 33.64 -17.37
CA ALA A 11 18.23 33.04 -16.94
C ALA A 11 18.53 31.64 -16.33
N GLY A 12 18.54 31.56 -15.02
CA GLY A 12 18.62 30.29 -14.31
C GLY A 12 17.34 29.45 -14.55
N MET A 13 17.44 28.36 -15.28
CA MET A 13 16.37 27.37 -15.38
C MET A 13 16.30 26.61 -14.05
N ALA A 14 15.31 26.94 -13.22
CA ALA A 14 14.96 26.14 -12.06
C ALA A 14 14.31 24.85 -12.57
N THR A 15 15.01 23.72 -12.46
CA THR A 15 14.43 22.40 -12.70
C THR A 15 13.52 22.06 -11.52
N ALA A 16 12.21 22.13 -11.71
CA ALA A 16 11.25 21.64 -10.72
C ALA A 16 11.36 20.11 -10.69
N SER A 17 11.88 19.58 -9.59
CA SER A 17 11.80 18.14 -9.32
C SER A 17 10.38 17.81 -8.90
N PHE A 18 9.65 17.11 -9.75
CA PHE A 18 8.34 16.59 -9.39
C PHE A 18 8.53 15.28 -8.64
N ALA A 19 8.14 15.26 -7.35
CA ALA A 19 7.90 14.01 -6.64
C ALA A 19 6.58 13.44 -7.19
N GLY A 20 6.62 12.20 -7.70
CA GLY A 20 5.46 11.52 -8.24
C GLY A 20 5.10 10.30 -7.39
N ASP A 21 3.82 9.94 -7.38
CA ASP A 21 3.34 8.71 -6.77
C ASP A 21 3.55 7.53 -7.73
N LEU A 22 4.00 6.40 -7.17
CA LEU A 22 4.06 5.14 -7.89
C LEU A 22 2.79 4.35 -7.59
N THR A 23 1.95 4.15 -8.60
CA THR A 23 0.73 3.35 -8.50
C THR A 23 0.79 2.15 -9.43
N GLY A 24 0.14 1.07 -9.04
CA GLY A 24 0.12 -0.13 -9.86
C GLY A 24 -0.77 -1.21 -9.26
N THR A 25 -0.93 -2.31 -10.00
CA THR A 25 -1.68 -3.48 -9.57
C THR A 25 -0.77 -4.69 -9.64
N VAL A 26 -0.77 -5.49 -8.59
CA VAL A 26 -0.08 -6.77 -8.56
C VAL A 26 -1.06 -7.84 -8.99
N THR A 27 -0.69 -8.63 -10.01
CA THR A 27 -1.51 -9.73 -10.52
C THR A 27 -0.84 -11.07 -10.25
N TYR A 28 -1.65 -12.09 -10.04
CA TYR A 28 -1.21 -13.47 -9.88
C TYR A 28 -1.42 -14.24 -11.18
N ASP A 29 -0.35 -14.79 -11.73
CA ASP A 29 -0.38 -15.65 -12.88
C ASP A 29 -0.34 -17.11 -12.42
N GLY A 30 -1.47 -17.79 -12.53
CA GLY A 30 -1.61 -19.18 -12.15
C GLY A 30 -2.98 -19.52 -11.58
N LYS A 31 -3.12 -20.77 -11.14
CA LYS A 31 -4.32 -21.23 -10.48
C LYS A 31 -4.29 -20.87 -9.00
N ALA A 32 -5.24 -20.02 -8.58
CA ALA A 32 -5.37 -19.65 -7.18
C ALA A 32 -5.58 -20.88 -6.29
N PRO A 33 -4.90 -20.97 -5.15
CA PRO A 33 -5.12 -22.04 -4.20
C PRO A 33 -6.53 -21.95 -3.60
N LYS A 34 -7.04 -23.06 -3.10
CA LYS A 34 -8.33 -23.07 -2.39
C LYS A 34 -8.23 -22.22 -1.14
N LYS A 35 -9.26 -21.39 -0.91
CA LYS A 35 -9.38 -20.61 0.32
C LYS A 35 -9.45 -21.56 1.52
N LYS A 36 -8.68 -21.24 2.57
CA LYS A 36 -8.70 -21.97 3.83
C LYS A 36 -9.61 -21.26 4.81
N THR A 37 -10.47 -21.98 5.49
CA THR A 37 -11.32 -21.45 6.55
C THR A 37 -10.55 -21.29 7.86
N LEU A 38 -10.86 -20.24 8.60
CA LEU A 38 -10.47 -20.08 9.99
C LEU A 38 -11.49 -20.74 10.89
N ARG A 39 -11.00 -21.42 11.93
CA ARG A 39 -11.86 -22.06 12.92
C ARG A 39 -12.29 -21.06 13.99
N MET A 40 -13.39 -20.35 13.72
CA MET A 40 -14.00 -19.43 14.68
C MET A 40 -14.80 -20.15 15.76
N ASP A 41 -15.11 -21.43 15.55
CA ASP A 41 -15.85 -22.31 16.46
C ASP A 41 -15.04 -22.75 17.70
N SER A 42 -13.76 -22.45 17.75
CA SER A 42 -12.89 -22.76 18.89
C SER A 42 -13.17 -21.89 20.14
N ASP A 43 -13.80 -20.74 19.92
CA ASP A 43 -14.17 -19.80 20.98
C ASP A 43 -15.62 -19.33 20.77
N PRO A 44 -16.48 -19.36 21.84
CA PRO A 44 -17.88 -18.97 21.71
C PRO A 44 -18.11 -17.53 21.30
N VAL A 45 -17.22 -16.61 21.69
CA VAL A 45 -17.32 -15.18 21.33
C VAL A 45 -16.99 -14.99 19.87
N CYS A 46 -15.93 -15.64 19.37
CA CYS A 46 -15.57 -15.59 17.96
C CYS A 46 -16.65 -16.22 17.09
N SER A 47 -17.17 -17.38 17.52
CA SER A 47 -18.27 -18.05 16.82
C SER A 47 -19.53 -17.19 16.74
N ALA A 48 -19.89 -16.51 17.82
CA ALA A 48 -21.05 -15.62 17.84
C ALA A 48 -20.89 -14.37 16.95
N ALA A 49 -19.65 -13.93 16.74
CA ALA A 49 -19.35 -12.78 15.92
C ALA A 49 -19.42 -13.06 14.41
N HIS A 50 -19.38 -14.34 14.01
CA HIS A 50 -19.34 -14.75 12.60
C HIS A 50 -20.44 -15.78 12.30
N GLN A 51 -21.45 -15.37 11.52
CA GLN A 51 -22.52 -16.24 11.05
C GLN A 51 -22.08 -17.09 9.86
N ASP A 52 -21.15 -16.55 9.05
CA ASP A 52 -20.62 -17.16 7.85
C ASP A 52 -19.19 -17.65 8.05
N ALA A 53 -18.74 -18.51 7.12
CA ALA A 53 -17.37 -19.02 7.15
C ALA A 53 -16.36 -17.87 6.93
N VAL A 54 -15.41 -17.75 7.84
CA VAL A 54 -14.29 -16.81 7.73
C VAL A 54 -13.10 -17.51 7.09
N TYR A 55 -12.45 -16.83 6.16
CA TYR A 55 -11.30 -17.36 5.43
C TYR A 55 -10.00 -16.65 5.81
N THR A 56 -8.88 -17.34 5.64
CA THR A 56 -7.56 -16.72 5.80
C THR A 56 -7.34 -15.64 4.75
N GLU A 57 -6.71 -14.57 5.13
CA GLU A 57 -6.34 -13.44 4.26
C GLU A 57 -4.89 -13.52 3.75
N SER A 58 -4.22 -14.66 3.98
CA SER A 58 -2.84 -14.87 3.57
C SER A 58 -2.64 -14.91 2.05
N PHE A 59 -3.71 -15.20 1.31
CA PHE A 59 -3.71 -15.20 -0.15
C PHE A 59 -5.10 -14.83 -0.65
N ILE A 60 -5.24 -13.62 -1.16
CA ILE A 60 -6.49 -13.09 -1.71
C ILE A 60 -6.24 -12.68 -3.15
N VAL A 61 -6.94 -13.33 -4.07
CA VAL A 61 -6.97 -12.98 -5.48
C VAL A 61 -8.42 -12.81 -5.92
N ASP A 62 -8.70 -11.76 -6.67
CA ASP A 62 -10.02 -11.50 -7.22
C ASP A 62 -10.26 -12.25 -8.55
N GLU A 63 -11.43 -12.06 -9.16
CA GLU A 63 -11.84 -12.69 -10.41
C GLU A 63 -10.98 -12.24 -11.61
N ASN A 64 -10.33 -11.08 -11.51
CA ASN A 64 -9.45 -10.50 -12.52
C ASN A 64 -7.97 -10.91 -12.32
N GLY A 65 -7.69 -11.68 -11.29
CA GLY A 65 -6.33 -12.08 -10.93
C GLY A 65 -5.56 -11.04 -10.13
N ASN A 66 -6.20 -9.99 -9.63
CA ASN A 66 -5.53 -9.01 -8.79
C ASN A 66 -5.27 -9.57 -7.40
N LEU A 67 -4.02 -9.43 -6.94
CA LEU A 67 -3.58 -9.96 -5.66
C LEU A 67 -3.62 -8.87 -4.59
N ALA A 68 -4.32 -9.13 -3.49
CA ALA A 68 -4.38 -8.25 -2.33
C ALA A 68 -3.27 -8.55 -1.31
N ASN A 69 -3.10 -7.65 -0.36
CA ASN A 69 -2.17 -7.78 0.76
C ASN A 69 -0.69 -7.93 0.33
N VAL A 70 -0.31 -7.27 -0.76
CA VAL A 70 1.07 -7.24 -1.25
C VAL A 70 1.70 -5.91 -0.87
N ILE A 71 2.87 -5.96 -0.25
CA ILE A 71 3.69 -4.79 0.02
C ILE A 71 4.71 -4.63 -1.10
N VAL A 72 4.67 -3.48 -1.77
CA VAL A 72 5.67 -3.07 -2.76
C VAL A 72 6.45 -1.91 -2.18
N TYR A 73 7.77 -2.01 -2.18
CA TYR A 73 8.62 -0.96 -1.64
C TYR A 73 9.82 -0.67 -2.54
N LEU A 74 10.33 0.55 -2.47
CA LEU A 74 11.53 0.96 -3.19
C LEU A 74 12.76 0.71 -2.32
N LYS A 75 13.62 -0.21 -2.75
CA LYS A 75 14.78 -0.66 -1.97
C LYS A 75 15.81 0.45 -1.67
N SER A 76 15.93 1.44 -2.54
CA SER A 76 16.97 2.47 -2.48
C SER A 76 16.40 3.89 -2.44
N ALA A 77 15.11 4.05 -2.19
CA ALA A 77 14.48 5.35 -2.01
C ALA A 77 14.36 5.67 -0.52
N SER A 78 14.60 6.91 -0.17
CA SER A 78 14.29 7.48 1.14
C SER A 78 13.30 8.62 0.97
N SER A 79 12.41 8.79 1.92
CA SER A 79 11.55 9.95 2.04
C SER A 79 11.90 10.70 3.32
N ASP A 80 12.06 12.01 3.20
CA ASP A 80 12.28 12.87 4.36
C ASP A 80 10.96 13.22 5.09
N SER A 81 9.82 12.79 4.54
CA SER A 81 8.50 13.01 5.13
C SER A 81 7.94 11.71 5.71
N ALA A 82 7.63 11.74 7.00
CA ALA A 82 6.83 10.70 7.63
C ALA A 82 5.35 10.84 7.21
N PRO A 83 4.57 9.74 7.21
CA PRO A 83 3.12 9.81 7.04
C PRO A 83 2.50 10.77 8.07
N SER A 84 1.54 11.59 7.63
CA SER A 84 0.84 12.53 8.50
C SER A 84 -0.18 11.85 9.42
N GLU A 85 -0.62 10.65 9.05
CA GLU A 85 -1.60 9.87 9.80
C GLU A 85 -0.94 8.65 10.45
N ALA A 86 -1.36 8.36 11.67
CA ALA A 86 -0.94 7.16 12.37
C ALA A 86 -1.55 5.92 11.73
N ALA A 87 -0.76 4.84 11.62
CA ALA A 87 -1.28 3.55 11.24
C ALA A 87 -2.18 3.00 12.36
N VAL A 88 -3.40 2.62 12.02
CA VAL A 88 -4.39 2.09 12.97
C VAL A 88 -4.67 0.64 12.62
N ILE A 89 -4.51 -0.23 13.61
CA ILE A 89 -4.95 -1.63 13.54
C ILE A 89 -6.17 -1.76 14.44
N ASP A 90 -7.31 -2.12 13.85
CA ASP A 90 -8.53 -2.42 14.59
C ASP A 90 -8.67 -3.92 14.83
N GLN A 91 -9.21 -4.29 15.98
CA GLN A 91 -9.56 -5.67 16.31
C GLN A 91 -11.05 -5.78 16.54
N LYS A 92 -11.72 -6.54 15.69
CA LYS A 92 -13.16 -6.78 15.80
C LYS A 92 -13.50 -8.22 15.38
N GLY A 93 -14.36 -8.87 16.12
CA GLY A 93 -14.80 -10.22 15.80
C GLY A 93 -13.65 -11.23 15.70
N CYS A 94 -12.65 -11.15 16.57
CA CYS A 94 -11.45 -12.00 16.56
C CYS A 94 -10.59 -11.87 15.28
N MET A 95 -10.73 -10.74 14.55
CA MET A 95 -9.96 -10.41 13.36
C MET A 95 -9.27 -9.06 13.52
N TYR A 96 -8.11 -8.91 12.91
CA TYR A 96 -7.39 -7.65 12.81
C TYR A 96 -7.56 -7.04 11.43
N THR A 97 -7.82 -5.74 11.38
CA THR A 97 -7.98 -4.99 10.12
C THR A 97 -7.17 -3.69 10.19
N PRO A 98 -6.36 -3.38 9.15
CA PRO A 98 -6.08 -4.19 7.97
C PRO A 98 -5.20 -5.40 8.28
N HIS A 99 -5.24 -6.45 7.42
CA HIS A 99 -4.42 -7.65 7.58
C HIS A 99 -2.92 -7.37 7.33
N VAL A 100 -2.63 -6.49 6.39
CA VAL A 100 -1.27 -6.04 6.03
C VAL A 100 -1.27 -4.52 5.86
N PHE A 101 -0.28 -3.85 6.41
CA PHE A 101 -0.09 -2.41 6.25
C PHE A 101 1.39 -2.05 6.35
N GLY A 102 1.76 -0.90 5.75
CA GLY A 102 3.09 -0.31 5.87
C GLY A 102 3.15 0.74 6.98
N MET A 103 4.33 0.90 7.58
CA MET A 103 4.66 1.94 8.55
C MET A 103 5.91 2.68 8.08
#